data_e089e3c86a347feddf6bf4077d767486
#
_entry.id   e089e3c86a347feddf6bf4077d767486
#
_cell.length_a   1.000
_cell.length_b   1.000
_cell.length_c   1.000
_cell.angle_alpha   90.00
_cell.angle_beta   90.00
_cell.angle_gamma   90.00
#
_symmetry.space_group_name_H-M   'P 1'
#
loop_
_entity.id
_entity.type
_entity.pdbx_description
1 polymer ?
#
loop_
_entity_poly.entity_id
_entity_poly.type
_entity_poly.pdbx_seq_one_letter_code
_entity_poly.pdbx_strand_id
1 'polypeptide(L)'
;IPLTTEEMDYVFGMAYARVPHPDYGQAKIPAYEMIRFSVNIMRGCFGGCTFCSITEHEGRIIQSRSHESILSEIEAMRDVPGFTGVVSDLGGPTANMYRLACKTPEIEAACRRPSCVFPGICENLNTDHSSLIELYRKARALPGVKKVLIASGLRYDLAIQSPEYVKELVTHHGGGYLKIAPERTEDGPLSKMMKPAIGSYDKFKRMFEQYSKEAGKEQYLIPYFIAAHPGTTDEDMLNLALWLKRNNFRADQVQAFYPSPMATATAMYHSKKNPLRKVTYKSDEVTIVKGERQRRLHKAFLRYHDPKGWPMLREALKEMGRADLIGPGKQQLIPAVQPAGDGAYQSARRKNSTPVGSKKAGTPLLTQHTGLPPRETGESKPWDKREQAKAAAEARSKAQARERAQEKSGKRKPVRPAAVPR
;
A
#
# COMPACT_ATOMS: atom_id res chain seq x y z
N ILE A 1 -23.78 4.76 4.43
CA ILE A 1 -23.79 6.01 3.65
C ILE A 1 -22.38 6.57 3.71
N PRO A 2 -21.76 6.92 2.58
CA PRO A 2 -20.45 7.58 2.56
C PRO A 2 -20.50 8.93 3.27
N LEU A 3 -19.40 9.33 3.88
CA LEU A 3 -19.27 10.66 4.47
C LEU A 3 -19.18 11.73 3.37
N THR A 4 -19.79 12.88 3.60
CA THR A 4 -19.61 14.07 2.77
C THR A 4 -18.23 14.68 2.99
N THR A 5 -17.82 15.63 2.15
CA THR A 5 -16.54 16.36 2.34
C THR A 5 -16.53 17.10 3.67
N GLU A 6 -17.63 17.73 4.08
CA GLU A 6 -17.75 18.46 5.33
C GLU A 6 -17.61 17.53 6.55
N GLU A 7 -18.23 16.35 6.49
CA GLU A 7 -18.09 15.33 7.54
C GLU A 7 -16.67 14.76 7.60
N MET A 8 -16.05 14.52 6.45
CA MET A 8 -14.64 14.12 6.38
C MET A 8 -13.73 15.18 6.99
N ASP A 9 -13.93 16.45 6.63
CA ASP A 9 -13.15 17.57 7.16
C ASP A 9 -13.33 17.71 8.67
N TYR A 10 -14.54 17.54 9.17
CA TYR A 10 -14.83 17.54 10.60
C TYR A 10 -14.06 16.43 11.33
N VAL A 11 -14.14 15.18 10.82
CA VAL A 11 -13.44 14.03 11.44
C VAL A 11 -11.93 14.24 11.45
N PHE A 12 -11.35 14.68 10.33
CA PHE A 12 -9.92 14.91 10.23
C PHE A 12 -9.44 16.19 10.94
N GLY A 13 -10.35 17.12 11.20
CA GLY A 13 -10.09 18.34 11.96
C GLY A 13 -10.12 18.16 13.47
N MET A 14 -10.45 16.98 14.00
CA MET A 14 -10.41 16.73 15.42
C MET A 14 -8.99 16.81 15.99
N ALA A 15 -8.86 17.13 17.26
CA ALA A 15 -7.60 17.31 17.95
C ALA A 15 -6.89 15.96 18.23
N TYR A 16 -6.36 15.32 17.21
CA TYR A 16 -5.56 14.10 17.34
C TYR A 16 -4.18 14.42 17.88
N ALA A 17 -3.70 13.63 18.84
CA ALA A 17 -2.36 13.81 19.43
C ALA A 17 -1.21 13.51 18.45
N ARG A 18 -1.44 12.69 17.41
CA ARG A 18 -0.45 12.26 16.41
C ARG A 18 0.84 11.67 16.99
N VAL A 19 0.74 11.01 18.12
CA VAL A 19 1.85 10.35 18.83
C VAL A 19 1.49 8.90 19.12
N PRO A 20 2.49 8.03 19.33
CA PRO A 20 2.24 6.66 19.76
C PRO A 20 1.50 6.60 21.11
N HIS A 21 0.81 5.48 21.34
CA HIS A 21 0.17 5.23 22.62
C HIS A 21 1.22 5.29 23.75
N PRO A 22 0.90 5.87 24.93
CA PRO A 22 1.84 6.04 26.03
C PRO A 22 2.54 4.76 26.51
N ASP A 23 1.91 3.60 26.35
CA ASP A 23 2.48 2.30 26.71
C ASP A 23 3.77 1.96 25.95
N TYR A 24 3.99 2.58 24.78
CA TYR A 24 5.25 2.41 24.06
C TYR A 24 6.43 3.15 24.69
N GLY A 25 6.19 4.11 25.58
CA GLY A 25 7.22 4.90 26.25
C GLY A 25 8.20 5.52 25.24
N GLN A 26 9.49 5.20 25.40
CA GLN A 26 10.57 5.67 24.53
C GLN A 26 10.89 4.71 23.37
N ALA A 27 10.09 3.65 23.17
CA ALA A 27 10.36 2.68 22.11
C ALA A 27 10.16 3.32 20.73
N LYS A 28 11.13 3.12 19.82
CA LYS A 28 10.98 3.50 18.41
C LYS A 28 10.09 2.49 17.70
N ILE A 29 8.98 2.97 17.15
CA ILE A 29 8.04 2.18 16.36
C ILE A 29 8.31 2.46 14.88
N PRO A 30 8.92 1.50 14.14
CA PRO A 30 9.31 1.74 12.75
C PRO A 30 8.15 2.18 11.84
N ALA A 31 6.96 1.62 12.05
CA ALA A 31 5.77 2.01 11.30
C ALA A 31 5.38 3.47 11.56
N TYR A 32 5.38 3.89 12.83
CA TYR A 32 5.09 5.28 13.19
C TYR A 32 6.10 6.25 12.57
N GLU A 33 7.41 5.95 12.67
CA GLU A 33 8.46 6.79 12.09
C GLU A 33 8.28 6.96 10.57
N MET A 34 7.75 5.95 9.90
CA MET A 34 7.52 5.98 8.46
C MET A 34 6.32 6.84 8.07
N ILE A 35 5.25 6.86 8.89
CA ILE A 35 3.97 7.46 8.50
C ILE A 35 3.61 8.76 9.24
N ARG A 36 4.32 9.13 10.31
CA ARG A 36 3.94 10.25 11.20
C ARG A 36 3.77 11.60 10.50
N PHE A 37 4.41 11.78 9.37
CA PHE A 37 4.31 12.98 8.53
C PHE A 37 3.58 12.71 7.22
N SER A 38 2.67 11.76 7.21
CA SER A 38 1.75 11.50 6.10
C SER A 38 0.39 12.16 6.35
N VAL A 39 -0.29 12.49 5.25
CA VAL A 39 -1.65 13.03 5.27
C VAL A 39 -2.56 12.16 4.41
N ASN A 40 -3.64 11.70 5.01
CA ASN A 40 -4.69 11.01 4.29
C ASN A 40 -5.66 12.04 3.68
N ILE A 41 -5.83 11.99 2.34
CA ILE A 41 -6.65 12.96 1.61
C ILE A 41 -8.04 12.44 1.26
N MET A 42 -8.23 11.11 1.33
CA MET A 42 -9.47 10.46 0.95
C MET A 42 -9.60 9.07 1.54
N ARG A 43 -10.81 8.55 1.55
CA ARG A 43 -11.16 7.16 1.85
C ARG A 43 -11.95 6.53 0.72
N GLY A 44 -12.03 5.19 0.73
CA GLY A 44 -12.70 4.42 -0.29
C GLY A 44 -11.81 4.03 -1.46
N CYS A 45 -12.26 3.03 -2.22
CA CYS A 45 -11.57 2.57 -3.42
C CYS A 45 -12.56 1.87 -4.36
N PHE A 46 -12.72 2.36 -5.56
CA PHE A 46 -13.55 1.72 -6.60
C PHE A 46 -12.79 0.70 -7.45
N GLY A 47 -11.59 0.30 -7.03
CA GLY A 47 -10.76 -0.69 -7.74
C GLY A 47 -11.35 -2.08 -7.75
N GLY A 48 -11.97 -2.51 -6.64
CA GLY A 48 -12.61 -3.81 -6.49
C GLY A 48 -11.66 -5.00 -6.53
N CYS A 49 -10.36 -4.81 -6.28
CA CYS A 49 -9.38 -5.89 -6.31
C CYS A 49 -9.76 -6.99 -5.32
N THR A 50 -9.89 -8.23 -5.78
CA THR A 50 -10.46 -9.34 -5.00
C THR A 50 -9.64 -9.76 -3.78
N PHE A 51 -8.34 -9.49 -3.79
CA PHE A 51 -7.43 -9.78 -2.67
C PHE A 51 -7.41 -8.68 -1.60
N CYS A 52 -8.03 -7.53 -1.88
CA CYS A 52 -8.01 -6.35 -1.02
C CYS A 52 -9.37 -6.15 -0.36
N SER A 53 -9.38 -5.83 0.94
CA SER A 53 -10.61 -5.57 1.69
C SER A 53 -11.01 -4.10 1.73
N ILE A 54 -10.23 -3.19 1.16
CA ILE A 54 -10.50 -1.74 1.26
C ILE A 54 -11.85 -1.37 0.67
N THR A 55 -12.20 -1.89 -0.51
CA THR A 55 -13.50 -1.61 -1.14
C THR A 55 -14.68 -2.02 -0.25
N GLU A 56 -14.54 -3.13 0.49
CA GLU A 56 -15.58 -3.63 1.40
C GLU A 56 -15.57 -2.91 2.75
N HIS A 57 -14.40 -2.48 3.21
CA HIS A 57 -14.21 -1.85 4.52
C HIS A 57 -14.49 -0.35 4.50
N GLU A 58 -13.98 0.37 3.50
CA GLU A 58 -14.10 1.82 3.38
C GLU A 58 -15.18 2.24 2.37
N GLY A 59 -15.66 1.29 1.58
CA GLY A 59 -16.63 1.53 0.53
C GLY A 59 -16.00 1.80 -0.83
N ARG A 60 -16.85 1.74 -1.86
CA ARG A 60 -16.49 1.98 -3.25
C ARG A 60 -16.53 3.46 -3.62
N ILE A 61 -17.38 4.24 -2.95
CA ILE A 61 -17.52 5.68 -3.20
C ILE A 61 -16.35 6.40 -2.54
N ILE A 62 -15.70 7.26 -3.30
CA ILE A 62 -14.57 8.04 -2.79
C ILE A 62 -15.09 9.19 -1.91
N GLN A 63 -14.61 9.22 -0.68
CA GLN A 63 -14.91 10.23 0.32
C GLN A 63 -13.67 11.12 0.44
N SER A 64 -13.69 12.30 -0.18
CA SER A 64 -12.55 13.20 -0.25
C SER A 64 -12.65 14.34 0.74
N ARG A 65 -11.53 14.73 1.31
CA ARG A 65 -11.40 15.96 2.10
C ARG A 65 -11.30 17.17 1.18
N SER A 66 -11.61 18.35 1.72
CA SER A 66 -11.36 19.62 1.04
C SER A 66 -9.85 19.92 0.95
N HIS A 67 -9.46 20.78 0.02
CA HIS A 67 -8.08 21.30 -0.05
C HIS A 67 -7.71 22.02 1.23
N GLU A 68 -8.61 22.83 1.76
CA GLU A 68 -8.45 23.63 2.98
C GLU A 68 -8.12 22.76 4.20
N SER A 69 -8.90 21.70 4.41
CA SER A 69 -8.67 20.71 5.49
C SER A 69 -7.29 20.05 5.39
N ILE A 70 -6.90 19.64 4.18
CA ILE A 70 -5.61 18.98 3.93
C ILE A 70 -4.44 19.96 4.13
N LEU A 71 -4.54 21.16 3.60
CA LEU A 71 -3.50 22.16 3.71
C LEU A 71 -3.30 22.64 5.15
N SER A 72 -4.39 22.84 5.91
CA SER A 72 -4.33 23.18 7.34
C SER A 72 -3.64 22.07 8.16
N GLU A 73 -3.87 20.79 7.83
CA GLU A 73 -3.18 19.69 8.50
C GLU A 73 -1.68 19.70 8.19
N ILE A 74 -1.27 19.99 6.94
CA ILE A 74 0.14 20.12 6.58
C ILE A 74 0.78 21.31 7.31
N GLU A 75 0.07 22.43 7.44
CA GLU A 75 0.54 23.58 8.20
C GLU A 75 0.74 23.26 9.68
N ALA A 76 -0.21 22.56 10.30
CA ALA A 76 -0.08 22.12 11.69
C ALA A 76 1.08 21.14 11.92
N MET A 77 1.51 20.39 10.90
CA MET A 77 2.68 19.50 11.03
C MET A 77 3.98 20.26 11.27
N ARG A 78 4.09 21.52 10.87
CA ARG A 78 5.32 22.31 11.07
C ARG A 78 5.72 22.39 12.54
N ASP A 79 4.73 22.36 13.42
CA ASP A 79 4.93 22.47 14.86
C ASP A 79 5.17 21.10 15.54
N VAL A 80 5.09 20.00 14.77
CA VAL A 80 5.35 18.66 15.30
C VAL A 80 6.85 18.41 15.41
N PRO A 81 7.35 18.00 16.59
CA PRO A 81 8.77 17.73 16.80
C PRO A 81 9.33 16.74 15.77
N GLY A 82 10.45 17.10 15.15
CA GLY A 82 11.15 16.30 14.14
C GLY A 82 10.62 16.46 12.72
N PHE A 83 9.68 17.36 12.46
CA PHE A 83 9.31 17.73 11.09
C PHE A 83 10.46 18.47 10.41
N THR A 84 10.87 18.02 9.24
CA THR A 84 12.01 18.56 8.48
C THR A 84 11.58 19.34 7.25
N GLY A 85 10.29 19.60 7.08
CA GLY A 85 9.71 20.18 5.88
C GLY A 85 9.32 19.13 4.81
N VAL A 86 9.39 17.85 5.13
CA VAL A 86 9.05 16.77 4.21
C VAL A 86 7.75 16.09 4.62
N VAL A 87 6.71 16.24 3.81
CA VAL A 87 5.49 15.41 3.89
C VAL A 87 5.82 14.08 3.25
N SER A 88 5.79 13.00 4.05
CA SER A 88 6.26 11.68 3.62
C SER A 88 5.28 10.97 2.68
N ASP A 89 4.01 11.32 2.74
CA ASP A 89 2.98 10.88 1.81
C ASP A 89 1.77 11.82 1.86
N LEU A 90 1.30 12.22 0.69
CA LEU A 90 0.02 12.93 0.52
C LEU A 90 -0.88 12.03 -0.34
N GLY A 91 -1.61 11.14 0.32
CA GLY A 91 -2.31 10.07 -0.38
C GLY A 91 -3.46 9.43 0.38
N GLY A 92 -3.74 8.19 0.08
CA GLY A 92 -4.84 7.43 0.66
C GLY A 92 -4.79 5.97 0.18
N PRO A 93 -5.90 5.22 0.24
CA PRO A 93 -5.95 3.83 -0.24
C PRO A 93 -5.45 3.65 -1.67
N THR A 94 -5.73 4.66 -2.52
CA THR A 94 -5.19 4.80 -3.88
C THR A 94 -5.04 6.28 -4.19
N ALA A 95 -3.81 6.77 -4.22
CA ALA A 95 -3.52 8.21 -4.24
C ALA A 95 -4.26 8.99 -5.34
N ASN A 96 -4.36 8.43 -6.55
CA ASN A 96 -4.96 9.08 -7.70
C ASN A 96 -6.46 8.76 -7.92
N MET A 97 -7.18 8.43 -6.84
CA MET A 97 -8.64 8.39 -6.84
C MET A 97 -9.28 9.61 -6.17
N TYR A 98 -8.48 10.52 -5.62
CA TYR A 98 -8.97 11.72 -4.98
C TYR A 98 -9.91 12.51 -5.88
N ARG A 99 -11.13 12.78 -5.38
CA ARG A 99 -12.24 13.45 -6.07
C ARG A 99 -12.69 12.81 -7.40
N LEU A 100 -12.32 11.56 -7.66
CA LEU A 100 -12.88 10.83 -8.78
C LEU A 100 -14.19 10.15 -8.36
N ALA A 101 -15.23 10.33 -9.16
CA ALA A 101 -16.58 9.81 -8.91
C ALA A 101 -17.28 9.48 -10.23
N CYS A 102 -18.49 8.96 -10.16
CA CYS A 102 -19.35 8.89 -11.35
C CYS A 102 -19.69 10.30 -11.85
N LYS A 103 -19.97 10.39 -13.16
CA LYS A 103 -20.33 11.65 -13.82
C LYS A 103 -21.63 12.25 -13.28
N THR A 104 -22.54 11.40 -12.79
CA THR A 104 -23.78 11.86 -12.12
C THR A 104 -24.10 11.03 -10.90
N PRO A 105 -24.71 11.63 -9.85
CA PRO A 105 -25.13 10.95 -8.63
C PRO A 105 -26.17 9.85 -8.90
N GLU A 106 -27.06 10.02 -9.89
CA GLU A 106 -28.10 9.05 -10.22
C GLU A 106 -27.49 7.75 -10.75
N ILE A 107 -26.49 7.87 -11.62
CA ILE A 107 -25.75 6.72 -12.12
C ILE A 107 -25.03 6.01 -10.96
N GLU A 108 -24.40 6.76 -10.05
CA GLU A 108 -23.69 6.21 -8.91
C GLU A 108 -24.65 5.44 -7.98
N ALA A 109 -25.80 6.00 -7.65
CA ALA A 109 -26.79 5.39 -6.76
C ALA A 109 -27.38 4.10 -7.35
N ALA A 110 -27.62 4.05 -8.66
CA ALA A 110 -28.16 2.88 -9.34
C ALA A 110 -27.10 1.79 -9.64
N CYS A 111 -25.82 2.15 -9.62
CA CYS A 111 -24.74 1.26 -10.04
C CYS A 111 -24.52 0.09 -9.07
N ARG A 112 -24.38 -1.13 -9.62
CA ARG A 112 -24.08 -2.36 -8.87
C ARG A 112 -22.79 -3.04 -9.34
N ARG A 113 -21.98 -2.35 -10.15
CA ARG A 113 -20.68 -2.88 -10.61
C ARG A 113 -19.70 -3.00 -9.43
N PRO A 114 -18.97 -4.11 -9.31
CA PRO A 114 -17.99 -4.28 -8.23
C PRO A 114 -16.72 -3.44 -8.45
N SER A 115 -16.45 -2.97 -9.67
CA SER A 115 -15.29 -2.16 -10.02
C SER A 115 -15.63 -1.13 -11.09
N CYS A 116 -15.05 0.07 -10.98
CA CYS A 116 -15.13 1.11 -12.01
C CYS A 116 -13.96 1.08 -13.01
N VAL A 117 -12.99 0.17 -12.81
CA VAL A 117 -11.74 0.09 -13.58
C VAL A 117 -11.43 -1.31 -14.08
N PHE A 118 -12.36 -2.26 -13.94
CA PHE A 118 -12.23 -3.62 -14.45
C PHE A 118 -13.55 -4.10 -15.07
N PRO A 119 -13.52 -4.77 -16.25
CA PRO A 119 -12.34 -5.14 -17.07
C PRO A 119 -11.68 -3.96 -17.78
N GLY A 120 -12.33 -2.84 -17.87
CA GLY A 120 -11.86 -1.55 -18.37
C GLY A 120 -12.40 -0.40 -17.54
N ILE A 121 -11.88 0.79 -17.78
CA ILE A 121 -12.36 2.01 -17.11
C ILE A 121 -13.81 2.25 -17.56
N CYS A 122 -14.69 2.45 -16.57
CA CYS A 122 -16.11 2.73 -16.83
C CYS A 122 -16.26 4.09 -17.54
N GLU A 123 -17.01 4.12 -18.61
CA GLU A 123 -17.28 5.34 -19.36
C GLU A 123 -18.02 6.43 -18.57
N ASN A 124 -18.72 6.02 -17.50
CA ASN A 124 -19.38 6.93 -16.57
C ASN A 124 -18.47 7.41 -15.43
N LEU A 125 -17.21 6.97 -15.38
CA LEU A 125 -16.24 7.43 -14.39
C LEU A 125 -15.63 8.76 -14.88
N ASN A 126 -15.67 9.78 -14.04
CA ASN A 126 -14.82 10.96 -14.22
C ASN A 126 -13.36 10.57 -13.91
N THR A 127 -12.46 10.82 -14.84
CA THR A 127 -11.01 10.52 -14.70
C THR A 127 -10.15 11.78 -14.69
N ASP A 128 -10.75 12.94 -14.43
CA ASP A 128 -10.05 14.22 -14.36
C ASP A 128 -9.27 14.35 -13.04
N HIS A 129 -7.94 14.44 -13.15
CA HIS A 129 -7.03 14.60 -12.02
C HIS A 129 -6.70 16.07 -11.70
N SER A 130 -7.35 17.04 -12.32
CA SER A 130 -7.03 18.49 -12.18
C SER A 130 -7.06 18.92 -10.70
N SER A 131 -8.07 18.51 -9.95
CA SER A 131 -8.18 18.85 -8.52
C SER A 131 -7.03 18.27 -7.68
N LEU A 132 -6.57 17.05 -8.01
CA LEU A 132 -5.43 16.44 -7.32
C LEU A 132 -4.12 17.15 -7.66
N ILE A 133 -3.92 17.50 -8.92
CA ILE A 133 -2.75 18.26 -9.37
C ILE A 133 -2.69 19.64 -8.68
N GLU A 134 -3.83 20.31 -8.58
CA GLU A 134 -3.95 21.59 -7.89
C GLU A 134 -3.61 21.46 -6.40
N LEU A 135 -4.16 20.42 -5.72
CA LEU A 135 -3.82 20.12 -4.33
C LEU A 135 -2.31 19.93 -4.14
N TYR A 136 -1.68 19.15 -5.01
CA TYR A 136 -0.24 18.88 -4.93
C TYR A 136 0.58 20.17 -5.10
N ARG A 137 0.19 21.03 -6.03
CA ARG A 137 0.84 22.32 -6.27
C ARG A 137 0.69 23.25 -5.06
N LYS A 138 -0.52 23.34 -4.49
CA LYS A 138 -0.78 24.13 -3.26
C LYS A 138 0.02 23.60 -2.07
N ALA A 139 0.02 22.29 -1.84
CA ALA A 139 0.72 21.68 -0.72
C ALA A 139 2.25 21.93 -0.76
N ARG A 140 2.87 21.81 -1.93
CA ARG A 140 4.32 22.08 -2.07
C ARG A 140 4.71 23.56 -2.03
N ALA A 141 3.73 24.45 -2.20
CA ALA A 141 3.93 25.90 -2.11
C ALA A 141 3.79 26.44 -0.68
N LEU A 142 3.33 25.63 0.28
CA LEU A 142 3.18 26.06 1.67
C LEU A 142 4.53 26.48 2.30
N PRO A 143 4.57 27.58 3.05
CA PRO A 143 5.77 28.00 3.77
C PRO A 143 6.27 26.88 4.71
N GLY A 144 7.57 26.61 4.70
CA GLY A 144 8.19 25.55 5.53
C GLY A 144 8.09 24.14 4.97
N VAL A 145 7.35 23.92 3.89
CA VAL A 145 7.31 22.66 3.17
C VAL A 145 8.40 22.65 2.09
N LYS A 146 9.33 21.73 2.20
CA LYS A 146 10.43 21.53 1.24
C LYS A 146 10.09 20.51 0.17
N LYS A 147 9.31 19.49 0.55
CA LYS A 147 8.94 18.38 -0.33
C LYS A 147 7.64 17.73 0.11
N VAL A 148 6.81 17.39 -0.86
CA VAL A 148 5.63 16.57 -0.69
C VAL A 148 5.84 15.30 -1.51
N LEU A 149 5.91 14.15 -0.86
CA LEU A 149 6.08 12.84 -1.51
C LEU A 149 4.73 12.15 -1.67
N ILE A 150 4.64 11.31 -2.69
CA ILE A 150 3.55 10.37 -2.90
C ILE A 150 4.12 8.96 -2.77
N ALA A 151 3.90 8.35 -1.61
CA ALA A 151 4.39 7.01 -1.27
C ALA A 151 3.26 5.96 -1.30
N SER A 152 2.01 6.38 -1.24
CA SER A 152 0.83 5.55 -1.44
C SER A 152 0.80 4.95 -2.84
N GLY A 153 0.20 3.75 -2.95
CA GLY A 153 -0.03 3.12 -4.24
C GLY A 153 -0.95 3.96 -5.13
N LEU A 154 -0.75 3.86 -6.43
CA LEU A 154 -1.61 4.51 -7.41
C LEU A 154 -2.15 3.51 -8.44
N ARG A 155 -3.27 3.86 -9.06
CA ARG A 155 -3.82 3.14 -10.20
C ARG A 155 -3.16 3.67 -11.47
N TYR A 156 -2.24 2.89 -12.02
CA TYR A 156 -1.52 3.26 -13.25
C TYR A 156 -2.41 3.30 -14.48
N ASP A 157 -3.46 2.48 -14.52
CA ASP A 157 -4.48 2.47 -15.57
C ASP A 157 -5.31 3.76 -15.61
N LEU A 158 -5.56 4.41 -14.46
CA LEU A 158 -6.13 5.75 -14.39
C LEU A 158 -5.07 6.82 -14.72
N ALA A 159 -3.86 6.67 -14.19
CA ALA A 159 -2.79 7.65 -14.40
C ALA A 159 -2.45 7.87 -15.88
N ILE A 160 -2.46 6.79 -16.69
CA ILE A 160 -2.19 6.90 -18.14
C ILE A 160 -3.28 7.68 -18.92
N GLN A 161 -4.44 7.97 -18.31
CA GLN A 161 -5.46 8.83 -18.88
C GLN A 161 -5.14 10.32 -18.68
N SER A 162 -4.23 10.64 -17.75
CA SER A 162 -3.84 12.01 -17.41
C SER A 162 -2.31 12.17 -17.48
N PRO A 163 -1.73 12.44 -18.67
CA PRO A 163 -0.30 12.67 -18.82
C PRO A 163 0.23 13.79 -17.93
N GLU A 164 -0.55 14.86 -17.72
CA GLU A 164 -0.20 15.96 -16.83
C GLU A 164 -0.02 15.51 -15.39
N TYR A 165 -0.91 14.62 -14.90
CA TYR A 165 -0.77 14.04 -13.57
C TYR A 165 0.54 13.24 -13.43
N VAL A 166 0.86 12.40 -14.42
CA VAL A 166 2.11 11.61 -14.38
C VAL A 166 3.33 12.52 -14.41
N LYS A 167 3.28 13.57 -15.21
CA LYS A 167 4.37 14.56 -15.30
C LYS A 167 4.55 15.31 -13.98
N GLU A 168 3.47 15.81 -13.35
CA GLU A 168 3.51 16.47 -12.03
C GLU A 168 4.08 15.53 -10.97
N LEU A 169 3.58 14.28 -10.90
CA LEU A 169 4.02 13.25 -9.97
C LEU A 169 5.53 13.00 -10.07
N VAL A 170 6.02 12.74 -11.28
CA VAL A 170 7.41 12.39 -11.55
C VAL A 170 8.34 13.60 -11.30
N THR A 171 7.91 14.78 -11.73
CA THR A 171 8.74 16.00 -11.63
C THR A 171 8.86 16.49 -10.20
N HIS A 172 7.81 16.41 -9.39
CA HIS A 172 7.79 17.09 -8.09
C HIS A 172 7.65 16.16 -6.88
N HIS A 173 6.97 15.01 -7.03
CA HIS A 173 6.53 14.19 -5.90
C HIS A 173 7.25 12.85 -5.78
N GLY A 174 8.13 12.51 -6.72
CA GLY A 174 8.97 11.31 -6.67
C GLY A 174 10.11 11.43 -5.66
N GLY A 175 10.28 10.39 -4.83
CA GLY A 175 11.41 10.24 -3.90
C GLY A 175 12.56 9.39 -4.47
N GLY A 176 12.65 9.21 -5.80
CA GLY A 176 13.58 8.30 -6.47
C GLY A 176 12.99 6.91 -6.75
N TYR A 177 11.97 6.52 -5.99
CA TYR A 177 11.27 5.24 -6.15
C TYR A 177 9.76 5.46 -6.12
N LEU A 178 9.06 4.87 -7.09
CA LEU A 178 7.60 4.85 -7.12
C LEU A 178 7.11 3.39 -7.02
N LYS A 179 6.30 3.12 -6.01
CA LYS A 179 5.66 1.82 -5.83
C LYS A 179 4.47 1.70 -6.78
N ILE A 180 4.37 0.55 -7.43
CA ILE A 180 3.29 0.27 -8.37
C ILE A 180 2.93 -1.21 -8.32
N ALA A 181 1.67 -1.54 -8.49
CA ALA A 181 1.16 -2.88 -8.24
C ALA A 181 0.54 -3.51 -9.49
N PRO A 182 1.33 -4.02 -10.47
CA PRO A 182 0.80 -4.82 -11.57
C PRO A 182 0.28 -6.18 -11.09
N GLU A 183 0.79 -6.73 -10.01
CA GLU A 183 0.45 -7.98 -9.34
C GLU A 183 0.78 -9.23 -10.13
N ARG A 184 0.57 -9.23 -11.45
CA ARG A 184 0.78 -10.34 -12.38
C ARG A 184 1.05 -9.86 -13.79
N THR A 185 1.42 -10.82 -14.65
CA THR A 185 1.58 -10.62 -16.09
C THR A 185 0.53 -11.37 -16.91
N GLU A 186 -0.02 -12.46 -16.36
CA GLU A 186 -0.94 -13.36 -17.05
C GLU A 186 -2.41 -12.97 -16.84
N ASP A 187 -3.20 -12.93 -17.92
CA ASP A 187 -4.61 -12.50 -17.88
C ASP A 187 -5.50 -13.39 -17.02
N GLY A 188 -5.19 -14.69 -16.95
CA GLY A 188 -5.91 -15.65 -16.13
C GLY A 188 -5.98 -15.22 -14.66
N PRO A 189 -4.84 -15.12 -13.96
CA PRO A 189 -4.77 -14.58 -12.60
C PRO A 189 -5.26 -13.14 -12.47
N LEU A 190 -4.90 -12.23 -13.40
CA LEU A 190 -5.32 -10.82 -13.37
C LEU A 190 -6.85 -10.69 -13.40
N SER A 191 -7.54 -11.51 -14.20
CA SER A 191 -9.01 -11.53 -14.23
C SER A 191 -9.64 -11.93 -12.91
N LYS A 192 -9.02 -12.87 -12.16
CA LYS A 192 -9.46 -13.27 -10.82
C LYS A 192 -9.16 -12.20 -9.78
N MET A 193 -8.13 -11.39 -10.00
CA MET A 193 -7.75 -10.25 -9.15
C MET A 193 -8.58 -8.99 -9.42
N MET A 194 -9.34 -8.94 -10.52
CA MET A 194 -9.97 -7.72 -11.06
C MET A 194 -8.92 -6.60 -11.30
N LYS A 195 -7.80 -6.97 -11.90
CA LYS A 195 -6.71 -6.06 -12.29
C LYS A 195 -6.66 -5.92 -13.82
N PRO A 196 -6.24 -4.77 -14.35
CA PRO A 196 -6.07 -4.57 -15.78
C PRO A 196 -4.96 -5.47 -16.33
N ALA A 197 -5.02 -5.78 -17.62
CA ALA A 197 -3.94 -6.47 -18.32
C ALA A 197 -2.61 -5.70 -18.23
N ILE A 198 -1.49 -6.42 -18.33
CA ILE A 198 -0.13 -5.88 -18.14
C ILE A 198 0.21 -4.73 -19.10
N GLY A 199 -0.40 -4.64 -20.25
CA GLY A 199 -0.17 -3.57 -21.24
C GLY A 199 -0.40 -2.15 -20.68
N SER A 200 -1.31 -1.98 -19.73
CA SER A 200 -1.50 -0.69 -19.04
C SER A 200 -0.29 -0.32 -18.20
N TYR A 201 0.34 -1.30 -17.55
CA TYR A 201 1.58 -1.10 -16.81
C TYR A 201 2.73 -0.70 -17.75
N ASP A 202 2.88 -1.38 -18.89
CA ASP A 202 3.94 -1.09 -19.86
C ASP A 202 3.80 0.33 -20.42
N LYS A 203 2.57 0.78 -20.65
CA LYS A 203 2.28 2.16 -21.08
C LYS A 203 2.69 3.16 -20.00
N PHE A 204 2.29 2.91 -18.75
CA PHE A 204 2.66 3.76 -17.62
C PHE A 204 4.18 3.80 -17.43
N LYS A 205 4.88 2.66 -17.50
CA LYS A 205 6.34 2.57 -17.38
C LYS A 205 7.03 3.46 -18.39
N ARG A 206 6.61 3.41 -19.68
CA ARG A 206 7.19 4.29 -20.72
C ARG A 206 6.99 5.77 -20.41
N MET A 207 5.79 6.17 -19.96
CA MET A 207 5.52 7.55 -19.57
C MET A 207 6.37 7.99 -18.37
N PHE A 208 6.50 7.12 -17.37
CA PHE A 208 7.30 7.37 -16.18
C PHE A 208 8.78 7.56 -16.53
N GLU A 209 9.35 6.69 -17.36
CA GLU A 209 10.74 6.76 -17.82
C GLU A 209 10.99 8.03 -18.65
N GLN A 210 10.08 8.35 -19.56
CA GLN A 210 10.15 9.58 -20.37
C GLN A 210 10.16 10.83 -19.49
N TYR A 211 9.18 10.99 -18.60
CA TYR A 211 9.08 12.19 -17.76
C TYR A 211 10.18 12.25 -16.70
N SER A 212 10.72 11.13 -16.23
CA SER A 212 11.90 11.09 -15.37
C SER A 212 13.12 11.67 -16.10
N LYS A 213 13.32 11.28 -17.36
CA LYS A 213 14.39 11.80 -18.21
C LYS A 213 14.21 13.29 -18.49
N GLU A 214 12.99 13.73 -18.84
CA GLU A 214 12.67 15.15 -19.06
C GLU A 214 12.93 16.00 -17.82
N ALA A 215 12.64 15.45 -16.63
CA ALA A 215 12.87 16.11 -15.34
C ALA A 215 14.35 16.04 -14.87
N GLY A 216 15.25 15.41 -15.61
CA GLY A 216 16.64 15.21 -15.23
C GLY A 216 16.83 14.35 -13.96
N LYS A 217 15.90 13.44 -13.67
CA LYS A 217 15.88 12.65 -12.45
C LYS A 217 16.12 11.16 -12.72
N GLU A 218 16.96 10.56 -11.88
CA GLU A 218 17.10 9.12 -11.82
C GLU A 218 16.06 8.55 -10.88
N GLN A 219 15.03 7.89 -11.45
CA GLN A 219 13.91 7.33 -10.71
C GLN A 219 13.58 5.92 -11.20
N TYR A 220 13.05 5.09 -10.29
CA TYR A 220 12.78 3.69 -10.56
C TYR A 220 11.38 3.28 -10.11
N LEU A 221 10.72 2.45 -10.93
CA LEU A 221 9.50 1.76 -10.53
C LEU A 221 9.83 0.57 -9.65
N ILE A 222 9.04 0.37 -8.61
CA ILE A 222 9.10 -0.80 -7.73
C ILE A 222 7.80 -1.57 -7.91
N PRO A 223 7.78 -2.56 -8.81
CA PRO A 223 6.58 -3.34 -9.02
C PRO A 223 6.36 -4.34 -7.88
N TYR A 224 5.10 -4.41 -7.42
CA TYR A 224 4.63 -5.40 -6.48
C TYR A 224 3.94 -6.54 -7.20
N PHE A 225 4.22 -7.78 -6.73
CA PHE A 225 3.61 -8.99 -7.25
C PHE A 225 3.15 -9.88 -6.10
N ILE A 226 1.99 -10.54 -6.27
CA ILE A 226 1.42 -11.46 -5.30
C ILE A 226 1.66 -12.89 -5.74
N ALA A 227 2.36 -13.69 -4.91
CA ALA A 227 2.48 -15.13 -5.09
C ALA A 227 1.23 -15.87 -4.61
N ALA A 228 0.93 -17.02 -5.18
CA ALA A 228 -0.10 -17.96 -4.70
C ALA A 228 -1.53 -17.39 -4.56
N HIS A 229 -1.89 -16.38 -5.37
CA HIS A 229 -3.28 -15.91 -5.44
C HIS A 229 -4.17 -17.01 -6.06
N PRO A 230 -5.46 -17.14 -5.64
CA PRO A 230 -6.40 -18.01 -6.32
C PRO A 230 -6.41 -17.83 -7.84
N GLY A 231 -6.42 -18.95 -8.57
CA GLY A 231 -6.31 -18.96 -10.03
C GLY A 231 -4.90 -18.82 -10.58
N THR A 232 -3.87 -19.00 -9.77
CA THR A 232 -2.47 -18.98 -10.20
C THR A 232 -1.91 -20.40 -10.27
N THR A 233 -1.29 -20.74 -11.40
CA THR A 233 -0.58 -22.00 -11.63
C THR A 233 0.94 -21.82 -11.46
N ASP A 234 1.68 -22.92 -11.42
CA ASP A 234 3.15 -22.89 -11.42
C ASP A 234 3.68 -22.30 -12.74
N GLU A 235 2.98 -22.55 -13.86
CA GLU A 235 3.33 -21.99 -15.16
C GLU A 235 3.16 -20.46 -15.20
N ASP A 236 2.07 -19.93 -14.65
CA ASP A 236 1.89 -18.47 -14.51
C ASP A 236 3.04 -17.85 -13.71
N MET A 237 3.53 -18.54 -12.69
CA MET A 237 4.67 -18.06 -11.90
C MET A 237 5.99 -18.13 -12.65
N LEU A 238 6.19 -19.16 -13.45
CA LEU A 238 7.34 -19.28 -14.33
C LEU A 238 7.34 -18.15 -15.38
N ASN A 239 6.22 -17.91 -16.02
CA ASN A 239 6.08 -16.84 -17.01
C ASN A 239 6.37 -15.48 -16.40
N LEU A 240 5.85 -15.21 -15.20
CA LEU A 240 6.18 -14.00 -14.45
C LEU A 240 7.68 -13.89 -14.13
N ALA A 241 8.33 -14.99 -13.71
CA ALA A 241 9.77 -14.99 -13.43
C ALA A 241 10.60 -14.68 -14.70
N LEU A 242 10.21 -15.22 -15.84
CA LEU A 242 10.82 -14.93 -17.13
C LEU A 242 10.61 -13.47 -17.55
N TRP A 243 9.43 -12.93 -17.32
CA TRP A 243 9.13 -11.52 -17.56
C TRP A 243 9.98 -10.61 -16.68
N LEU A 244 10.10 -10.92 -15.36
CA LEU A 244 10.95 -10.18 -14.43
C LEU A 244 12.40 -10.18 -14.91
N LYS A 245 12.92 -11.34 -15.33
CA LYS A 245 14.29 -11.46 -15.82
C LYS A 245 14.50 -10.64 -17.10
N ARG A 246 13.62 -10.74 -18.07
CA ARG A 246 13.70 -9.96 -19.34
C ARG A 246 13.66 -8.45 -19.10
N ASN A 247 12.92 -7.99 -18.09
CA ASN A 247 12.85 -6.60 -17.71
C ASN A 247 13.91 -6.16 -16.68
N ASN A 248 14.85 -7.06 -16.36
CA ASN A 248 15.91 -6.82 -15.36
C ASN A 248 15.37 -6.41 -13.97
N PHE A 249 14.16 -6.88 -13.61
CA PHE A 249 13.60 -6.66 -12.29
C PHE A 249 14.06 -7.75 -11.31
N ARG A 250 14.47 -7.30 -10.13
CA ARG A 250 14.78 -8.15 -8.98
C ARG A 250 13.85 -7.76 -7.83
N ALA A 251 12.83 -8.58 -7.58
CA ALA A 251 11.86 -8.30 -6.53
C ALA A 251 12.49 -8.53 -5.15
N ASP A 252 12.71 -7.46 -4.40
CA ASP A 252 13.20 -7.53 -3.02
C ASP A 252 12.11 -7.91 -2.04
N GLN A 253 10.91 -7.38 -2.26
CA GLN A 253 9.73 -7.70 -1.46
C GLN A 253 8.78 -8.55 -2.30
N VAL A 254 8.46 -9.74 -1.79
CA VAL A 254 7.48 -10.64 -2.38
C VAL A 254 6.43 -10.99 -1.34
N GLN A 255 5.17 -10.85 -1.73
CA GLN A 255 4.05 -11.19 -0.89
C GLN A 255 3.38 -12.46 -1.41
N ALA A 256 2.92 -13.32 -0.51
CA ALA A 256 2.02 -14.41 -0.88
C ALA A 256 0.61 -14.01 -0.50
N PHE A 257 -0.35 -14.39 -1.32
CA PHE A 257 -1.75 -14.24 -0.98
C PHE A 257 -2.03 -14.81 0.42
N TYR A 258 -2.72 -14.02 1.21
CA TYR A 258 -3.22 -14.39 2.52
C TYR A 258 -4.74 -14.20 2.53
N PRO A 259 -5.53 -15.24 2.84
CA PRO A 259 -6.98 -15.11 2.89
C PRO A 259 -7.37 -14.22 4.07
N SER A 260 -7.62 -12.95 3.78
CA SER A 260 -8.04 -11.98 4.79
C SER A 260 -9.56 -11.84 4.82
N PRO A 261 -10.14 -11.45 5.96
CA PRO A 261 -11.57 -11.13 6.05
C PRO A 261 -11.97 -10.07 5.01
N MET A 262 -13.21 -10.13 4.54
CA MET A 262 -13.85 -9.20 3.60
C MET A 262 -13.24 -9.20 2.16
N ALA A 263 -12.15 -9.89 1.90
CA ALA A 263 -11.59 -10.00 0.55
C ALA A 263 -12.28 -11.11 -0.25
N THR A 264 -12.79 -10.80 -1.44
CA THR A 264 -13.49 -11.75 -2.33
C THR A 264 -12.62 -12.97 -2.68
N ALA A 265 -11.30 -12.79 -2.84
CA ALA A 265 -10.37 -13.89 -3.08
C ALA A 265 -10.31 -14.89 -1.91
N THR A 266 -10.71 -14.51 -0.70
CA THR A 266 -10.85 -15.43 0.44
C THR A 266 -11.98 -16.44 0.19
N ALA A 267 -13.09 -16.00 -0.40
CA ALA A 267 -14.15 -16.91 -0.83
C ALA A 267 -13.66 -17.87 -1.93
N MET A 268 -12.89 -17.39 -2.91
CA MET A 268 -12.26 -18.26 -3.92
C MET A 268 -11.34 -19.30 -3.28
N TYR A 269 -10.53 -18.87 -2.30
CA TYR A 269 -9.56 -19.72 -1.63
C TYR A 269 -10.22 -20.90 -0.88
N HIS A 270 -11.32 -20.64 -0.21
CA HIS A 270 -12.03 -21.66 0.57
C HIS A 270 -12.97 -22.50 -0.27
N SER A 271 -13.75 -21.89 -1.17
CA SER A 271 -14.76 -22.60 -1.98
C SER A 271 -14.19 -23.26 -3.23
N LYS A 272 -13.01 -22.85 -3.71
CA LYS A 272 -12.46 -23.16 -5.04
C LYS A 272 -13.37 -22.73 -6.20
N LYS A 273 -14.30 -21.81 -5.99
CA LYS A 273 -15.18 -21.28 -7.02
C LYS A 273 -14.91 -19.80 -7.24
N ASN A 274 -15.25 -19.30 -8.44
CA ASN A 274 -15.10 -17.89 -8.76
C ASN A 274 -16.38 -17.11 -8.46
N PRO A 275 -16.45 -16.36 -7.33
CA PRO A 275 -17.66 -15.63 -6.93
C PRO A 275 -17.91 -14.35 -7.76
N LEU A 276 -17.02 -13.98 -8.68
CA LEU A 276 -17.25 -12.88 -9.62
C LEU A 276 -18.30 -13.23 -10.69
N ARG A 277 -18.72 -14.49 -10.74
CA ARG A 277 -19.77 -15.04 -11.62
C ARG A 277 -20.79 -15.78 -10.78
N LYS A 278 -21.97 -16.07 -11.36
CA LYS A 278 -22.95 -16.95 -10.70
C LYS A 278 -22.32 -18.31 -10.39
N VAL A 279 -22.24 -18.65 -9.12
CA VAL A 279 -21.69 -19.90 -8.65
C VAL A 279 -22.77 -20.98 -8.62
N THR A 280 -22.46 -22.14 -9.19
CA THR A 280 -23.28 -23.36 -9.16
C THR A 280 -22.38 -24.54 -8.84
N TYR A 281 -22.97 -25.69 -8.54
CA TYR A 281 -22.20 -26.96 -8.34
C TYR A 281 -21.39 -27.34 -9.59
N LYS A 282 -21.84 -26.96 -10.79
CA LYS A 282 -21.18 -27.23 -12.06
C LYS A 282 -20.15 -26.16 -12.49
N SER A 283 -19.97 -25.11 -11.69
CA SER A 283 -18.98 -24.07 -12.00
C SER A 283 -17.57 -24.63 -11.94
N ASP A 284 -16.70 -24.22 -12.87
CA ASP A 284 -15.29 -24.59 -12.89
C ASP A 284 -14.59 -24.29 -11.58
N GLU A 285 -13.62 -25.15 -11.24
CA GLU A 285 -12.80 -24.92 -10.06
C GLU A 285 -11.69 -23.89 -10.34
N VAL A 286 -11.45 -23.05 -9.36
CA VAL A 286 -10.32 -22.14 -9.33
C VAL A 286 -9.14 -22.85 -8.68
N THR A 287 -7.99 -22.86 -9.35
CA THR A 287 -6.73 -23.42 -8.81
C THR A 287 -6.34 -22.69 -7.53
N ILE A 288 -6.07 -23.47 -6.46
CA ILE A 288 -5.72 -22.93 -5.15
C ILE A 288 -4.40 -23.53 -4.66
N VAL A 289 -3.48 -22.68 -4.29
CA VAL A 289 -2.18 -23.05 -3.73
C VAL A 289 -2.27 -23.09 -2.21
N LYS A 290 -2.50 -24.28 -1.63
CA LYS A 290 -2.61 -24.47 -0.17
C LYS A 290 -1.33 -25.03 0.46
N GLY A 291 -0.60 -25.89 -0.26
CA GLY A 291 0.60 -26.54 0.24
C GLY A 291 1.77 -25.58 0.48
N GLU A 292 2.50 -25.78 1.57
CA GLU A 292 3.65 -24.93 1.92
C GLU A 292 4.76 -24.98 0.86
N ARG A 293 5.09 -26.19 0.33
CA ARG A 293 6.10 -26.38 -0.72
C ARG A 293 5.76 -25.54 -1.95
N GLN A 294 4.52 -25.60 -2.44
CA GLN A 294 4.08 -24.86 -3.62
C GLN A 294 4.04 -23.35 -3.36
N ARG A 295 3.63 -22.91 -2.18
CA ARG A 295 3.69 -21.49 -1.78
C ARG A 295 5.12 -20.95 -1.73
N ARG A 296 6.06 -21.76 -1.25
CA ARG A 296 7.50 -21.44 -1.27
C ARG A 296 8.03 -21.39 -2.70
N LEU A 297 7.61 -22.33 -3.56
CA LEU A 297 7.98 -22.33 -4.98
C LEU A 297 7.54 -21.06 -5.69
N HIS A 298 6.28 -20.65 -5.50
CA HIS A 298 5.78 -19.40 -6.08
C HIS A 298 6.58 -18.17 -5.63
N LYS A 299 6.99 -18.12 -4.36
CA LYS A 299 7.90 -17.07 -3.88
C LYS A 299 9.30 -17.17 -4.49
N ALA A 300 9.80 -18.38 -4.68
CA ALA A 300 11.11 -18.60 -5.29
C ALA A 300 11.13 -18.12 -6.76
N PHE A 301 10.07 -18.34 -7.53
CA PHE A 301 9.94 -17.78 -8.88
C PHE A 301 10.02 -16.25 -8.89
N LEU A 302 9.33 -15.57 -7.98
CA LEU A 302 9.42 -14.11 -7.84
C LEU A 302 10.83 -13.64 -7.47
N ARG A 303 11.56 -14.47 -6.70
CA ARG A 303 12.93 -14.20 -6.28
C ARG A 303 13.93 -15.07 -7.03
N TYR A 304 13.73 -15.29 -8.33
CA TYR A 304 14.58 -16.11 -9.18
C TYR A 304 16.07 -15.77 -9.07
N HIS A 305 16.41 -14.56 -8.68
CA HIS A 305 17.78 -14.06 -8.49
C HIS A 305 18.39 -14.46 -7.12
N ASP A 306 17.61 -15.03 -6.20
CA ASP A 306 18.08 -15.43 -4.87
C ASP A 306 18.60 -16.89 -4.91
N PRO A 307 19.91 -17.12 -4.70
CA PRO A 307 20.50 -18.45 -4.73
C PRO A 307 19.86 -19.45 -3.77
N LYS A 308 19.26 -18.99 -2.66
CA LYS A 308 18.57 -19.87 -1.71
C LYS A 308 17.37 -20.58 -2.31
N GLY A 309 16.73 -19.97 -3.32
CA GLY A 309 15.59 -20.56 -4.04
C GLY A 309 15.99 -21.53 -5.17
N TRP A 310 17.24 -21.51 -5.64
CA TRP A 310 17.63 -22.23 -6.85
C TRP A 310 17.50 -23.76 -6.78
N PRO A 311 17.78 -24.45 -5.67
CA PRO A 311 17.55 -25.90 -5.60
C PRO A 311 16.10 -26.26 -5.89
N MET A 312 15.16 -25.59 -5.25
CA MET A 312 13.72 -25.78 -5.47
C MET A 312 13.29 -25.42 -6.90
N LEU A 313 13.81 -24.32 -7.46
CA LEU A 313 13.51 -23.93 -8.82
C LEU A 313 14.05 -24.93 -9.85
N ARG A 314 15.25 -25.51 -9.65
CA ARG A 314 15.80 -26.53 -10.56
C ARG A 314 14.94 -27.81 -10.56
N GLU A 315 14.50 -28.24 -9.39
CA GLU A 315 13.57 -29.37 -9.26
C GLU A 315 12.26 -29.09 -10.01
N ALA A 316 11.61 -27.98 -9.70
CA ALA A 316 10.34 -27.59 -10.33
C ALA A 316 10.47 -27.43 -11.85
N LEU A 317 11.53 -26.79 -12.35
CA LEU A 317 11.75 -26.63 -13.79
C LEU A 317 11.91 -27.97 -14.50
N LYS A 318 12.55 -28.96 -13.87
CA LYS A 318 12.64 -30.34 -14.41
C LYS A 318 11.26 -31.02 -14.41
N GLU A 319 10.51 -30.94 -13.30
CA GLU A 319 9.15 -31.48 -13.19
C GLU A 319 8.19 -30.86 -14.24
N MET A 320 8.37 -29.56 -14.55
CA MET A 320 7.60 -28.84 -15.57
C MET A 320 8.08 -29.08 -17.00
N GLY A 321 9.11 -29.92 -17.22
CA GLY A 321 9.70 -30.15 -18.55
C GLY A 321 10.47 -28.95 -19.10
N ARG A 322 10.88 -28.00 -18.25
CA ARG A 322 11.57 -26.76 -18.61
C ARG A 322 13.03 -26.75 -18.16
N ALA A 323 13.74 -27.89 -18.26
CA ALA A 323 15.15 -28.00 -17.98
C ALA A 323 16.01 -27.07 -18.87
N ASP A 324 15.50 -26.66 -20.02
CA ASP A 324 16.08 -25.66 -20.93
C ASP A 324 16.38 -24.31 -20.24
N LEU A 325 15.67 -23.99 -19.18
CA LEU A 325 15.80 -22.75 -18.40
C LEU A 325 16.87 -22.84 -17.28
N ILE A 326 17.60 -23.95 -17.19
CA ILE A 326 18.68 -24.16 -16.22
C ILE A 326 20.03 -24.07 -16.93
N GLY A 327 20.87 -23.10 -16.57
CA GLY A 327 22.19 -22.94 -17.17
C GLY A 327 22.77 -21.54 -17.00
N PRO A 328 23.96 -21.28 -17.56
CA PRO A 328 24.69 -20.03 -17.39
C PRO A 328 24.30 -18.93 -18.39
N GLY A 329 23.51 -19.24 -19.41
CA GLY A 329 23.20 -18.30 -20.49
C GLY A 329 22.17 -17.24 -20.09
N LYS A 330 22.07 -16.20 -20.90
CA LYS A 330 21.11 -15.08 -20.67
C LYS A 330 19.65 -15.52 -20.78
N GLN A 331 19.39 -16.58 -21.55
CA GLN A 331 18.04 -17.11 -21.76
C GLN A 331 17.59 -18.06 -20.63
N GLN A 332 18.53 -18.66 -19.89
CA GLN A 332 18.19 -19.51 -18.74
C GLN A 332 17.72 -18.65 -17.57
N LEU A 333 16.78 -19.17 -16.78
CA LEU A 333 16.24 -18.48 -15.61
C LEU A 333 17.23 -18.47 -14.45
N ILE A 334 17.82 -19.65 -14.15
CA ILE A 334 18.72 -19.88 -13.01
C ILE A 334 19.94 -20.72 -13.41
N PRO A 335 21.08 -20.61 -12.68
CA PRO A 335 22.25 -21.42 -12.91
C PRO A 335 22.04 -22.91 -12.60
N ALA A 336 22.84 -23.76 -13.28
CA ALA A 336 22.87 -25.20 -13.04
C ALA A 336 23.52 -25.56 -11.69
N VAL A 337 24.48 -24.76 -11.23
CA VAL A 337 25.25 -24.99 -10.00
C VAL A 337 24.90 -24.01 -8.90
N GLN A 338 25.15 -24.43 -7.67
CA GLN A 338 24.99 -23.56 -6.50
C GLN A 338 26.31 -22.78 -6.28
N PRO A 339 26.27 -21.47 -5.94
CA PRO A 339 27.48 -20.72 -5.64
C PRO A 339 28.17 -21.29 -4.39
N ALA A 340 29.50 -21.22 -4.37
CA ALA A 340 30.27 -21.50 -3.17
C ALA A 340 30.00 -20.41 -2.12
N GLY A 341 29.60 -20.79 -0.90
CA GLY A 341 29.26 -19.89 0.20
C GLY A 341 27.77 -19.97 0.59
N ASP A 342 27.36 -19.15 1.54
CA ASP A 342 25.99 -19.16 2.08
C ASP A 342 24.93 -18.59 1.12
N GLY A 343 25.35 -18.10 -0.04
CA GLY A 343 24.46 -17.63 -1.10
C GLY A 343 23.54 -16.47 -0.67
N ALA A 344 23.95 -15.68 0.32
CA ALA A 344 23.12 -14.58 0.80
C ALA A 344 23.01 -13.47 -0.25
N TYR A 345 21.83 -13.35 -0.85
CA TYR A 345 21.51 -12.21 -1.71
C TYR A 345 21.36 -10.95 -0.85
N GLN A 346 22.15 -9.94 -1.17
CA GLN A 346 21.97 -8.60 -0.61
C GLN A 346 21.38 -7.67 -1.67
N SER A 347 20.22 -7.12 -1.38
CA SER A 347 19.61 -6.11 -2.24
C SER A 347 20.51 -4.87 -2.33
N ALA A 348 20.66 -4.31 -3.53
CA ALA A 348 21.38 -3.06 -3.73
C ALA A 348 20.81 -1.90 -2.89
N ARG A 349 19.50 -1.95 -2.57
CA ARG A 349 18.83 -1.00 -1.70
C ARG A 349 19.24 -1.13 -0.23
N ARG A 350 19.66 -2.31 0.20
CA ARG A 350 20.14 -2.56 1.58
C ARG A 350 21.58 -2.19 1.81
N LYS A 351 22.34 -1.78 0.80
CA LYS A 351 23.72 -1.35 0.98
C LYS A 351 23.86 -0.18 1.97
N ASN A 352 22.83 0.64 2.11
CA ASN A 352 22.79 1.77 3.05
C ASN A 352 21.88 1.53 4.26
N SER A 353 21.24 0.36 4.37
CA SER A 353 20.50 -0.03 5.57
C SER A 353 21.43 -0.83 6.49
N THR A 354 21.36 -0.56 7.78
CA THR A 354 22.14 -1.31 8.79
C THR A 354 21.92 -2.81 8.60
N PRO A 355 22.96 -3.62 8.42
CA PRO A 355 22.80 -5.06 8.26
C PRO A 355 22.01 -5.64 9.42
N VAL A 356 21.04 -6.52 9.12
CA VAL A 356 20.40 -7.35 10.16
C VAL A 356 21.49 -8.27 10.71
N GLY A 357 22.15 -7.83 11.79
CA GLY A 357 23.28 -8.58 12.38
C GLY A 357 24.39 -7.71 12.96
N SER A 358 24.47 -6.43 12.64
CA SER A 358 25.35 -5.52 13.39
C SER A 358 24.67 -5.15 14.72
N LYS A 359 24.76 -6.04 15.68
CA LYS A 359 24.42 -5.72 17.07
C LYS A 359 25.40 -4.65 17.56
N LYS A 360 24.99 -3.38 17.54
CA LYS A 360 25.49 -2.47 18.56
C LYS A 360 24.94 -2.99 19.88
N ALA A 361 25.81 -3.47 20.74
CA ALA A 361 25.44 -3.91 22.09
C ALA A 361 24.58 -2.80 22.72
N GLY A 362 23.35 -3.12 23.11
CA GLY A 362 22.48 -2.21 23.86
C GLY A 362 21.19 -1.76 23.17
N THR A 363 20.94 -2.06 21.88
CA THR A 363 19.66 -1.69 21.28
C THR A 363 18.70 -2.89 21.30
N PRO A 364 17.55 -2.81 21.98
CA PRO A 364 16.59 -3.90 22.02
C PRO A 364 16.03 -4.17 20.62
N LEU A 365 15.98 -5.45 20.24
CA LEU A 365 15.33 -5.91 19.01
C LEU A 365 13.83 -5.73 19.17
N LEU A 366 13.22 -4.89 18.34
CA LEU A 366 11.77 -4.71 18.28
C LEU A 366 11.14 -5.83 17.45
N THR A 367 9.98 -6.32 17.85
CA THR A 367 9.24 -7.31 17.06
C THR A 367 8.68 -6.68 15.80
N GLN A 368 8.58 -7.45 14.69
CA GLN A 368 8.05 -6.96 13.42
C GLN A 368 6.57 -6.54 13.50
N HIS A 369 5.83 -7.07 14.48
CA HIS A 369 4.38 -6.86 14.58
C HIS A 369 3.97 -5.78 15.56
N THR A 370 4.71 -5.60 16.64
CA THR A 370 4.33 -4.68 17.73
C THR A 370 5.29 -3.50 17.90
N GLY A 371 6.49 -3.57 17.31
CA GLY A 371 7.54 -2.59 17.57
C GLY A 371 8.08 -2.62 19.01
N LEU A 372 7.61 -3.53 19.83
CA LEU A 372 8.06 -3.72 21.20
C LEU A 372 9.26 -4.69 21.25
N PRO A 373 10.16 -4.56 22.23
CA PRO A 373 11.22 -5.54 22.43
C PRO A 373 10.64 -6.93 22.70
N PRO A 374 11.33 -8.01 22.28
CA PRO A 374 10.92 -9.37 22.62
C PRO A 374 10.76 -9.48 24.13
N ARG A 375 9.67 -10.12 24.59
CA ARG A 375 9.56 -10.47 26.01
C ARG A 375 10.72 -11.41 26.36
N GLU A 376 11.53 -11.03 27.32
CA GLU A 376 12.49 -11.95 27.89
C GLU A 376 11.72 -13.13 28.49
N THR A 377 12.02 -14.34 28.03
CA THR A 377 11.49 -15.58 28.58
C THR A 377 12.21 -15.82 29.91
N GLY A 378 11.68 -15.28 30.98
CA GLY A 378 12.21 -15.44 32.34
C GLY A 378 11.77 -14.28 33.21
N GLU A 379 10.78 -14.53 34.03
CA GLU A 379 10.22 -13.67 35.08
C GLU A 379 9.33 -12.51 34.61
N SER A 380 8.02 -12.78 34.58
CA SER A 380 7.00 -11.75 34.64
C SER A 380 7.07 -11.05 36.00
N LYS A 381 7.73 -9.90 36.08
CA LYS A 381 7.49 -9.00 37.20
C LYS A 381 6.03 -8.53 37.11
N PRO A 382 5.22 -8.70 38.14
CA PRO A 382 3.87 -8.14 38.12
C PRO A 382 3.99 -6.64 37.92
N TRP A 383 3.37 -6.13 36.90
CA TRP A 383 3.28 -4.70 36.68
C TRP A 383 2.58 -4.07 37.87
N ASP A 384 3.25 -3.16 38.53
CA ASP A 384 2.74 -2.57 39.74
C ASP A 384 1.50 -1.74 39.44
N LYS A 385 0.31 -2.25 39.82
CA LYS A 385 -0.99 -1.58 39.66
C LYS A 385 -1.00 -0.16 40.25
N ARG A 386 -0.08 0.15 41.14
CA ARG A 386 0.09 1.48 41.73
C ARG A 386 0.70 2.49 40.75
N GLU A 387 1.68 2.09 39.95
CA GLU A 387 2.26 2.98 38.91
C GLU A 387 1.29 3.25 37.79
N GLN A 388 0.50 2.25 37.37
CA GLN A 388 -0.59 2.46 36.42
C GLN A 388 -1.65 3.45 36.92
N ALA A 389 -2.06 3.33 38.16
CA ALA A 389 -3.03 4.23 38.75
C ALA A 389 -2.48 5.67 38.85
N LYS A 390 -1.17 5.82 39.12
CA LYS A 390 -0.50 7.12 39.20
C LYS A 390 -0.38 7.78 37.82
N ALA A 391 0.04 7.05 36.79
CA ALA A 391 0.12 7.54 35.41
C ALA A 391 -1.26 7.91 34.86
N ALA A 392 -2.28 7.10 35.14
CA ALA A 392 -3.66 7.38 34.74
C ALA A 392 -4.25 8.62 35.45
N ALA A 393 -3.90 8.82 36.74
CA ALA A 393 -4.32 10.00 37.47
C ALA A 393 -3.63 11.29 36.99
N GLU A 394 -2.35 11.23 36.63
CA GLU A 394 -1.63 12.36 36.02
C GLU A 394 -2.15 12.71 34.61
N ALA A 395 -2.47 11.71 33.81
CA ALA A 395 -3.06 11.92 32.48
C ALA A 395 -4.43 12.57 32.59
N ARG A 396 -5.29 12.14 33.54
CA ARG A 396 -6.60 12.75 33.78
C ARG A 396 -6.48 14.20 34.30
N SER A 397 -5.53 14.47 35.20
CA SER A 397 -5.28 15.82 35.69
C SER A 397 -4.81 16.78 34.60
N LYS A 398 -3.94 16.32 33.67
CA LYS A 398 -3.48 17.11 32.53
C LYS A 398 -4.61 17.34 31.51
N ALA A 399 -5.48 16.37 31.28
CA ALA A 399 -6.62 16.50 30.39
C ALA A 399 -7.63 17.53 30.96
N GLN A 400 -7.97 17.46 32.25
CA GLN A 400 -8.84 18.41 32.91
C GLN A 400 -8.26 19.83 32.97
N ALA A 401 -6.95 19.96 33.14
CA ALA A 401 -6.27 21.25 33.08
C ALA A 401 -6.35 21.90 31.67
N ARG A 402 -6.27 21.10 30.62
CA ARG A 402 -6.43 21.55 29.24
C ARG A 402 -7.88 21.95 28.92
N GLU A 403 -8.85 21.18 29.39
CA GLU A 403 -10.27 21.51 29.26
C GLU A 403 -10.61 22.85 29.92
N ARG A 404 -10.16 23.07 31.16
CA ARG A 404 -10.32 24.35 31.88
C ARG A 404 -9.60 25.51 31.21
N ALA A 405 -8.49 25.28 30.55
CA ALA A 405 -7.79 26.29 29.77
C ALA A 405 -8.54 26.67 28.49
N GLN A 406 -9.18 25.70 27.83
CA GLN A 406 -10.02 25.93 26.66
C GLN A 406 -11.35 26.64 27.02
N GLU A 407 -11.97 26.30 28.15
CA GLU A 407 -13.16 27.02 28.63
C GLU A 407 -12.87 28.49 28.98
N LYS A 408 -11.65 28.79 29.44
CA LYS A 408 -11.23 30.18 29.73
C LYS A 408 -10.86 30.99 28.48
N SER A 409 -10.52 30.34 27.35
CA SER A 409 -10.06 31.02 26.13
C SER A 409 -11.10 31.17 25.02
N GLY A 410 -12.31 30.64 25.14
CA GLY A 410 -13.21 30.62 24.01
C GLY A 410 -14.70 30.66 24.31
N LYS A 411 -15.30 31.84 24.39
CA LYS A 411 -16.73 32.04 24.14
C LYS A 411 -17.01 31.89 22.63
N ARG A 412 -17.29 30.69 22.15
CA ARG A 412 -18.08 30.48 20.92
C ARG A 412 -19.24 29.53 21.24
N LYS A 413 -20.45 30.02 21.05
CA LYS A 413 -21.71 29.27 21.20
C LYS A 413 -21.73 28.13 20.19
N PRO A 414 -22.16 26.90 20.58
CA PRO A 414 -22.40 25.84 19.63
C PRO A 414 -23.63 26.15 18.78
N VAL A 415 -23.48 26.03 17.47
CA VAL A 415 -24.61 26.05 16.52
C VAL A 415 -25.35 24.70 16.68
N ARG A 416 -26.60 24.72 17.06
CA ARG A 416 -27.48 23.56 17.09
C ARG A 416 -27.75 23.07 15.67
N PRO A 417 -27.66 21.75 15.38
CA PRO A 417 -28.10 21.22 14.10
C PRO A 417 -29.64 21.39 14.00
N ALA A 418 -30.08 21.81 12.81
CA ALA A 418 -31.50 21.89 12.47
C ALA A 418 -32.11 20.47 12.46
N ALA A 419 -33.31 20.37 13.06
CA ALA A 419 -34.11 19.15 13.08
C ALA A 419 -34.53 18.78 11.65
N VAL A 420 -34.32 17.52 11.26
CA VAL A 420 -34.82 16.93 10.02
C VAL A 420 -36.31 16.63 10.22
N PRO A 421 -37.20 17.06 9.32
CA PRO A 421 -38.62 16.65 9.35
C PRO A 421 -38.74 15.16 8.97
N ARG A 422 -39.73 14.49 9.55
CA ARG A 422 -40.08 13.09 9.33
C ARG A 422 -40.55 12.79 7.91
#